data_eec3dd04e70f614e93cb4943f5d1b22c
#
_entry.id   eec3dd04e70f614e93cb4943f5d1b22c
#
_cell.length_a   1.000
_cell.length_b   1.000
_cell.length_c   1.000
_cell.angle_alpha   90.00
_cell.angle_beta   90.00
_cell.angle_gamma   90.00
#
_symmetry.space_group_name_H-M   'P 1'
#
loop_
_entity.id
_entity.type
_entity.pdbx_description
1 polymer ?
#
loop_
_entity_poly.entity_id
_entity_poly.type
_entity_poly.pdbx_seq_one_letter_code
_entity_poly.pdbx_strand_id
1 'polypeptide(L)' 'MAKFDIPKFRYLFQDLFGEVQACTKKPSSMGYEWRNGGEYSFIEYGKKNPNWRDTLIDLETDDYEFEDGILRRIER' A
#
# COMPACT_ATOMS: atom_id res chain seq x y z
N MET A 1 -12.79 2.29 10.11
CA MET A 1 -11.95 2.21 8.88
C MET A 1 -11.09 3.46 8.77
N ALA A 2 -9.78 3.28 8.68
CA ALA A 2 -8.84 4.40 8.62
C ALA A 2 -8.56 4.79 7.18
N LYS A 3 -8.49 6.08 6.93
CA LYS A 3 -8.06 6.65 5.65
C LYS A 3 -6.83 7.51 5.89
N PHE A 4 -5.92 7.48 4.94
CA PHE A 4 -4.68 8.23 5.00
C PHE A 4 -4.76 9.46 4.10
N ASP A 5 -4.08 10.52 4.53
CA ASP A 5 -3.95 11.72 3.71
C ASP A 5 -2.70 11.58 2.85
N ILE A 6 -2.89 11.29 1.55
CA ILE A 6 -1.79 10.97 0.63
C ILE A 6 -1.95 11.77 -0.68
N PRO A 7 -1.90 13.10 -0.63
CA PRO A 7 -2.28 13.91 -1.80
C PRO A 7 -1.31 13.83 -2.98
N LYS A 8 -0.06 13.43 -2.76
CA LYS A 8 0.97 13.46 -3.81
C LYS A 8 1.22 12.11 -4.49
N PHE A 9 0.67 11.05 -3.94
CA PHE A 9 1.02 9.71 -4.37
C PHE A 9 -0.19 9.04 -5.02
N ARG A 10 0.10 8.18 -5.98
CA ARG A 10 -0.96 7.49 -6.71
C ARG A 10 -1.20 6.08 -6.18
N TYR A 11 -0.17 5.43 -5.67
CA TYR A 11 -0.26 4.03 -5.26
C TYR A 11 0.01 3.88 -3.78
N LEU A 12 -0.71 2.97 -3.16
CA LEU A 12 -0.60 2.63 -1.75
C LEU A 12 -0.44 1.12 -1.64
N PHE A 13 0.39 0.66 -0.72
CA PHE A 13 0.62 -0.77 -0.53
C PHE A 13 1.14 -1.06 0.87
N GLN A 14 1.09 -2.33 1.25
CA GLN A 14 1.70 -2.81 2.50
C GLN A 14 2.74 -3.88 2.15
N ASP A 15 3.87 -3.86 2.83
CA ASP A 15 4.89 -4.88 2.62
C ASP A 15 4.69 -6.08 3.55
N LEU A 16 5.54 -7.09 3.41
CA LEU A 16 5.47 -8.31 4.23
C LEU A 16 5.56 -8.01 5.72
N PHE A 17 6.34 -7.01 6.10
CA PHE A 17 6.58 -6.66 7.51
C PHE A 17 5.50 -5.74 8.08
N GLY A 18 4.59 -5.28 7.25
CA GLY A 18 3.45 -4.48 7.69
C GLY A 18 3.58 -2.99 7.45
N GLU A 19 4.70 -2.50 6.93
CA GLU A 19 4.83 -1.08 6.63
C GLU A 19 3.91 -0.69 5.48
N VAL A 20 3.09 0.31 5.72
CA VAL A 20 2.24 0.91 4.69
C VAL A 20 3.01 2.07 4.08
N GLN A 21 3.14 2.06 2.76
CA GLN A 21 3.88 3.07 2.01
C GLN A 21 3.07 3.51 0.80
N ALA A 22 3.38 4.70 0.32
CA ALA A 22 2.80 5.23 -0.92
C ALA A 22 3.91 5.53 -1.91
N CYS A 23 3.60 5.51 -3.19
CA CYS A 23 4.58 5.80 -4.23
C CYS A 23 3.93 6.45 -5.45
N THR A 24 4.79 7.00 -6.32
CA THR A 24 4.31 7.80 -7.47
C THR A 24 4.08 6.98 -8.72
N LYS A 25 4.75 5.85 -8.87
CA LYS A 25 4.64 4.98 -10.05
C LYS A 25 4.17 3.61 -9.63
N LYS A 26 3.55 2.87 -10.54
CA LYS A 26 3.06 1.53 -10.25
C LYS A 26 4.23 0.61 -9.90
N PRO A 27 4.33 0.15 -8.66
CA PRO A 27 5.42 -0.72 -8.26
C PRO A 27 5.16 -2.17 -8.67
N SER A 28 6.19 -2.98 -8.63
CA SER A 28 6.06 -4.43 -8.80
C SER A 28 6.53 -5.14 -7.55
N SER A 29 5.89 -6.27 -7.25
CA SER A 29 6.31 -7.11 -6.14
C SER A 29 7.45 -8.02 -6.62
N MET A 30 8.62 -7.88 -5.99
CA MET A 30 9.81 -8.64 -6.36
C MET A 30 10.45 -9.18 -5.08
N GLY A 31 10.60 -10.51 -5.02
CA GLY A 31 11.12 -11.14 -3.81
C GLY A 31 10.19 -10.90 -2.63
N TYR A 32 10.67 -10.15 -1.65
CA TYR A 32 9.90 -9.84 -0.45
C TYR A 32 9.55 -8.35 -0.32
N GLU A 33 9.68 -7.59 -1.41
CA GLU A 33 9.46 -6.15 -1.33
C GLU A 33 8.84 -5.59 -2.59
N TRP A 34 8.29 -4.38 -2.46
CA TRP A 34 7.80 -3.60 -3.59
C TRP A 34 8.95 -2.79 -4.17
N ARG A 35 9.08 -2.77 -5.50
CA ARG A 35 10.16 -2.06 -6.21
C ARG A 35 9.62 -1.28 -7.40
N ASN A 36 10.45 -0.35 -7.89
CA ASN A 36 10.20 0.41 -9.12
C ASN A 36 9.02 1.37 -9.04
N GLY A 37 8.67 1.80 -7.83
CA GLY A 37 7.55 2.72 -7.59
C GLY A 37 7.88 4.21 -7.70
N GLY A 38 9.10 4.56 -8.12
CA GLY A 38 9.51 5.96 -8.18
C GLY A 38 9.82 6.48 -6.79
N GLU A 39 9.16 7.56 -6.39
CA GLU A 39 9.32 8.10 -5.04
C GLU A 39 8.42 7.38 -4.07
N TYR A 40 8.95 7.08 -2.90
CA TYR A 40 8.22 6.39 -1.83
C TYR A 40 8.09 7.29 -0.61
N SER A 41 7.00 7.12 0.09
CA SER A 41 6.81 7.76 1.39
C SER A 41 6.22 6.76 2.37
N PHE A 42 6.79 6.72 3.57
CA PHE A 42 6.22 5.93 4.66
C PHE A 42 4.90 6.56 5.11
N ILE A 43 3.88 5.72 5.32
CA ILE A 43 2.57 6.19 5.75
C ILE A 43 2.26 5.72 7.18
N GLU A 44 2.34 4.43 7.45
CA GLU A 44 1.96 3.89 8.75
C GLU A 44 2.57 2.53 9.00
N TYR A 45 2.75 2.17 10.26
CA TYR A 45 3.12 0.81 10.64
C TYR A 45 1.86 -0.03 10.84
N GLY A 46 1.86 -1.22 10.27
CA GLY A 46 0.83 -2.22 10.48
C GLY A 46 1.44 -3.52 10.96
N LYS A 47 0.69 -4.59 10.83
CA LYS A 47 1.13 -5.93 11.20
C LYS A 47 1.63 -6.68 9.98
N LYS A 48 2.46 -7.69 10.19
CA LYS A 48 2.91 -8.59 9.11
C LYS A 48 1.71 -9.04 8.28
N ASN A 49 1.86 -8.94 6.97
CA ASN A 49 0.78 -9.27 6.05
C ASN A 49 1.27 -10.30 5.03
N PRO A 50 0.92 -11.60 5.20
CA PRO A 50 1.34 -12.62 4.25
C PRO A 50 0.75 -12.44 2.86
N ASN A 51 -0.33 -11.66 2.75
CA ASN A 51 -0.95 -11.33 1.46
C ASN A 51 -0.51 -9.97 0.93
N TRP A 52 0.68 -9.56 1.29
CA TRP A 52 1.19 -8.22 0.97
C TRP A 52 1.21 -7.93 -0.55
N ARG A 53 1.41 -8.96 -1.37
CA ARG A 53 1.41 -8.76 -2.84
C ARG A 53 0.06 -8.35 -3.40
N ASP A 54 -1.02 -8.58 -2.65
CA ASP A 54 -2.38 -8.24 -3.08
C ASP A 54 -2.84 -6.89 -2.54
N THR A 55 -1.94 -6.12 -1.91
CA THR A 55 -2.32 -4.86 -1.29
C THR A 55 -2.15 -3.65 -2.19
N LEU A 56 -1.67 -3.81 -3.41
CA LEU A 56 -1.45 -2.67 -4.30
C LEU A 56 -2.78 -1.99 -4.64
N ILE A 57 -2.86 -0.72 -4.28
CA ILE A 57 -4.04 0.10 -4.46
C ILE A 57 -3.70 1.26 -5.38
N ASP A 58 -4.50 1.45 -6.42
CA ASP A 58 -4.45 2.65 -7.25
C ASP A 58 -5.45 3.64 -6.66
N LEU A 59 -4.94 4.70 -6.05
CA LEU A 59 -5.77 5.66 -5.33
C LEU A 59 -6.74 6.42 -6.24
N GLU A 60 -6.54 6.38 -7.56
CA GLU A 60 -7.45 7.01 -8.50
C GLU A 60 -8.66 6.13 -8.83
N THR A 61 -8.50 4.80 -8.75
CA THR A 61 -9.53 3.86 -9.22
C THR A 61 -10.06 2.93 -8.15
N ASP A 62 -9.27 2.68 -7.10
CA ASP A 62 -9.62 1.73 -6.06
C ASP A 62 -9.94 2.43 -4.75
N ASP A 63 -10.64 1.73 -3.89
CA ASP A 63 -10.76 2.11 -2.49
C ASP A 63 -9.94 1.15 -1.64
N TYR A 64 -9.85 1.42 -0.35
CA TYR A 64 -9.09 0.58 0.56
C TYR A 64 -9.62 0.70 1.98
N GLU A 65 -9.22 -0.24 2.82
CA GLU A 65 -9.41 -0.15 4.26
C GLU A 65 -8.14 -0.56 4.98
N PHE A 66 -7.92 0.01 6.15
CA PHE A 66 -6.81 -0.35 7.01
C PHE A 66 -7.38 -0.63 8.39
N GLU A 67 -7.44 -1.90 8.78
CA GLU A 67 -8.01 -2.33 10.05
C GLU A 67 -7.12 -3.39 10.68
N ASP A 68 -6.93 -3.30 11.98
CA ASP A 68 -6.13 -4.24 12.76
C ASP A 68 -4.71 -4.39 12.22
N GLY A 69 -4.17 -3.31 11.65
CA GLY A 69 -2.83 -3.29 11.09
C GLY A 69 -2.69 -3.93 9.72
N ILE A 70 -3.80 -4.23 9.04
CA ILE A 70 -3.81 -4.89 7.73
C ILE A 70 -4.47 -3.98 6.70
N LEU A 71 -3.74 -3.73 5.61
CA LEU A 71 -4.25 -2.96 4.48
C LEU A 71 -4.90 -3.90 3.48
N ARG A 72 -6.10 -3.52 3.01
CA ARG A 72 -6.81 -4.28 1.98
C ARG A 72 -7.33 -3.36 0.89
N ARG A 73 -7.21 -3.82 -0.34
CA ARG A 73 -7.79 -3.15 -1.49
C ARG A 73 -9.27 -3.52 -1.59
N ILE A 74 -10.09 -2.51 -1.90
CA ILE A 74 -11.51 -2.69 -2.16
C ILE A 74 -11.77 -2.23 -3.58
N GLU A 75 -12.23 -3.11 -4.44
CA GLU A 75 -12.57 -2.75 -5.81
C GLU A 75 -13.86 -1.94 -5.83
N ARG A 76 -13.85 -0.91 -6.64
CA ARG A 76 -15.03 -0.07 -6.86
C ARG A 76 -15.96 -0.65 -7.91
#